data_4609f9fcc78a6c3ff7d0260d5f4d47cc
#
_entry.id   4609f9fcc78a6c3ff7d0260d5f4d47cc
#
_cell.length_a   1.000
_cell.length_b   1.000
_cell.length_c   1.000
_cell.angle_alpha   90.00
_cell.angle_beta   90.00
_cell.angle_gamma   90.00
#
_symmetry.space_group_name_H-M   'P 1'
#
loop_
_entity.id
_entity.type
_entity.pdbx_description
1 polymer ?
#
loop_
_entity_poly.entity_id
_entity_poly.type
_entity_poly.pdbx_seq_one_letter_code
_entity_poly.pdbx_strand_id
1 'polypeptide(L)'
;MERDPRWGRTEEAYGEDPLLTGKMAGAYVEGLQGEDDHYLLTAATLKHFYANNVEEGRVWKSSTVSPRNKWEYYLEPFRQVIEEHGAEALMTAYNEINGVPGMLNPEVQRILKDQWGLHHVVCDGGDVSQTVDFHHYYATHADTIVGGLAAGIDCFTDSEEMVWNAVREALEDGKITP
;
A
#
# COMPACT_ATOMS: atom_id res chain seq x y z
N MET A 1 1.54 -5.92 11.10
CA MET A 1 2.54 -6.06 12.19
C MET A 1 2.09 -5.26 13.39
N GLU A 2 1.96 -5.89 14.54
CA GLU A 2 1.68 -5.23 15.81
C GLU A 2 3.00 -4.75 16.42
N ARG A 3 3.24 -3.44 16.44
CA ARG A 3 4.46 -2.89 17.02
C ARG A 3 4.26 -2.34 18.43
N ASP A 4 3.04 -1.89 18.72
CA ASP A 4 2.67 -1.31 20.00
C ASP A 4 1.25 -1.76 20.37
N PRO A 5 0.99 -2.33 21.58
CA PRO A 5 -0.33 -2.82 21.96
C PRO A 5 -1.39 -1.72 22.10
N ARG A 6 -0.98 -0.44 22.10
CA ARG A 6 -1.89 0.71 22.11
C ARG A 6 -2.44 1.08 20.74
N TRP A 7 -1.94 0.46 19.67
CA TRP A 7 -2.46 0.72 18.32
C TRP A 7 -3.91 0.24 18.21
N GLY A 8 -4.80 1.13 17.76
CA GLY A 8 -6.26 0.88 17.72
C GLY A 8 -6.75 -0.15 16.70
N ARG A 9 -5.84 -0.75 15.92
CA ARG A 9 -6.16 -1.75 14.88
C ARG A 9 -5.36 -3.05 15.06
N THR A 10 -4.91 -3.36 16.26
CA THR A 10 -4.15 -4.60 16.54
C THR A 10 -4.95 -5.86 16.23
N GLU A 11 -6.28 -5.83 16.35
CA GLU A 11 -7.16 -6.95 15.99
C GLU A 11 -7.17 -7.29 14.49
N GLU A 12 -6.65 -6.41 13.65
CA GLU A 12 -6.50 -6.67 12.21
C GLU A 12 -5.13 -7.28 11.84
N ALA A 13 -4.26 -7.53 12.81
CA ALA A 13 -2.90 -8.00 12.58
C ALA A 13 -2.67 -9.40 13.16
N TYR A 14 -1.64 -10.08 12.67
CA TYR A 14 -1.30 -11.46 13.06
C TYR A 14 -0.20 -11.54 14.13
N GLY A 15 0.24 -10.41 14.68
CA GLY A 15 1.21 -10.35 15.75
C GLY A 15 2.40 -9.42 15.50
N GLU A 16 3.32 -9.42 16.45
CA GLU A 16 4.51 -8.55 16.45
C GLU A 16 5.74 -9.19 15.78
N ASP A 17 5.75 -10.49 15.61
CA ASP A 17 6.84 -11.23 14.99
C ASP A 17 6.66 -11.31 13.46
N PRO A 18 7.65 -10.86 12.65
CA PRO A 18 7.55 -10.86 11.21
C PRO A 18 7.36 -12.26 10.60
N LEU A 19 8.04 -13.27 11.13
CA LEU A 19 7.98 -14.63 10.63
C LEU A 19 6.60 -15.24 10.91
N LEU A 20 6.11 -15.12 12.14
CA LEU A 20 4.79 -15.59 12.52
C LEU A 20 3.70 -14.90 11.69
N THR A 21 3.79 -13.58 11.55
CA THR A 21 2.84 -12.80 10.74
C THR A 21 2.84 -13.28 9.29
N GLY A 22 4.01 -13.46 8.69
CA GLY A 22 4.14 -13.98 7.32
C GLY A 22 3.50 -15.37 7.14
N LYS A 23 3.80 -16.30 8.04
CA LYS A 23 3.25 -17.66 7.97
C LYS A 23 1.73 -17.70 8.18
N MET A 24 1.20 -16.96 9.14
CA MET A 24 -0.24 -16.89 9.39
C MET A 24 -0.99 -16.24 8.22
N ALA A 25 -0.49 -15.10 7.75
CA ALA A 25 -1.08 -14.40 6.61
C ALA A 25 -0.96 -15.23 5.32
N GLY A 26 0.17 -15.92 5.11
CA GLY A 26 0.38 -16.77 3.95
C GLY A 26 -0.64 -17.93 3.88
N ALA A 27 -0.83 -18.65 4.98
CA ALA A 27 -1.85 -19.71 5.05
C ALA A 27 -3.28 -19.17 4.81
N TYR A 28 -3.56 -17.96 5.28
CA TYR A 28 -4.85 -17.30 5.02
C TYR A 28 -5.02 -16.93 3.55
N VAL A 29 -3.97 -16.40 2.91
CA VAL A 29 -3.96 -16.07 1.48
C VAL A 29 -4.19 -17.30 0.62
N GLU A 30 -3.47 -18.40 0.87
CA GLU A 30 -3.66 -19.68 0.16
C GLU A 30 -5.11 -20.16 0.25
N GLY A 31 -5.71 -20.11 1.45
CA GLY A 31 -7.11 -20.49 1.64
C GLY A 31 -8.11 -19.58 0.92
N LEU A 32 -7.83 -18.28 0.80
CA LEU A 32 -8.67 -17.32 0.07
C LEU A 32 -8.54 -17.47 -1.45
N GLN A 33 -7.32 -17.65 -1.94
CA GLN A 33 -7.03 -17.69 -3.38
C GLN A 33 -7.36 -19.04 -4.02
N GLY A 34 -7.35 -20.12 -3.23
CA GLY A 34 -7.66 -21.47 -3.68
C GLY A 34 -6.47 -22.19 -4.34
N GLU A 35 -6.70 -23.36 -4.91
CA GLU A 35 -5.67 -24.28 -5.42
C GLU A 35 -5.66 -24.39 -6.96
N ASP A 36 -6.45 -23.58 -7.69
CA ASP A 36 -6.48 -23.62 -9.15
C ASP A 36 -5.28 -22.90 -9.76
N ASP A 37 -4.61 -23.53 -10.73
CA ASP A 37 -3.39 -22.99 -11.34
C ASP A 37 -3.59 -21.73 -12.19
N HIS A 38 -4.86 -21.40 -12.55
CA HIS A 38 -5.18 -20.29 -13.45
C HIS A 38 -6.18 -19.30 -12.88
N TYR A 39 -7.06 -19.73 -12.00
CA TYR A 39 -8.17 -18.91 -11.50
C TYR A 39 -8.15 -18.82 -9.99
N LEU A 40 -8.08 -17.61 -9.50
CA LEU A 40 -8.25 -17.34 -8.07
C LEU A 40 -9.74 -17.39 -7.71
N LEU A 41 -10.06 -17.95 -6.55
CA LEU A 41 -11.39 -17.80 -5.96
C LEU A 41 -11.65 -16.35 -5.58
N THR A 42 -10.63 -15.67 -5.03
CA THR A 42 -10.58 -14.25 -4.74
C THR A 42 -9.13 -13.79 -4.66
N ALA A 43 -8.84 -12.54 -4.98
CA ALA A 43 -7.50 -11.97 -4.79
C ALA A 43 -7.36 -11.46 -3.35
N ALA A 44 -6.46 -12.05 -2.59
CA ALA A 44 -6.14 -11.57 -1.25
C ALA A 44 -5.37 -10.25 -1.34
N THR A 45 -5.81 -9.24 -0.58
CA THR A 45 -5.20 -7.90 -0.57
C THR A 45 -4.51 -7.66 0.77
N LEU A 46 -3.19 -7.71 0.78
CA LEU A 46 -2.37 -7.43 1.97
C LEU A 46 -2.46 -5.96 2.34
N LYS A 47 -2.48 -5.63 3.65
CA LYS A 47 -2.57 -4.22 4.08
C LYS A 47 -1.92 -3.99 5.44
N HIS A 48 -1.55 -2.78 5.72
CA HIS A 48 -1.34 -1.61 4.85
C HIS A 48 0.16 -1.45 4.66
N PHE A 49 0.63 -1.25 3.47
CA PHE A 49 2.06 -1.21 3.17
C PHE A 49 2.61 0.22 3.35
N TYR A 50 3.50 0.47 4.28
CA TYR A 50 3.94 -0.24 5.49
C TYR A 50 4.13 0.77 6.64
N ALA A 51 4.42 0.32 7.85
CA ALA A 51 4.70 1.13 9.05
C ALA A 51 3.52 1.99 9.53
N ASN A 52 2.27 1.61 9.22
CA ASN A 52 1.05 2.20 9.75
C ASN A 52 0.69 1.53 11.07
N ASN A 53 1.22 2.07 12.18
CA ASN A 53 1.04 1.51 13.53
C ASN A 53 0.61 2.56 14.57
N VAL A 54 0.10 3.71 14.13
CA VAL A 54 -0.41 4.79 14.97
C VAL A 54 -1.62 5.42 14.28
N GLU A 55 -2.79 5.33 14.90
CA GLU A 55 -4.01 5.91 14.32
C GLU A 55 -4.03 7.45 14.41
N GLU A 56 -3.55 8.00 15.51
CA GLU A 56 -3.53 9.44 15.70
C GLU A 56 -2.55 10.12 14.72
N GLY A 57 -3.11 10.91 13.82
CA GLY A 57 -2.34 11.69 12.85
C GLY A 57 -1.78 10.87 11.69
N ARG A 58 -2.27 9.67 11.44
CA ARG A 58 -1.81 8.81 10.33
C ARG A 58 -1.88 9.47 8.95
N VAL A 59 -2.76 10.45 8.77
CA VAL A 59 -2.95 11.17 7.49
C VAL A 59 -2.09 12.43 7.34
N TRP A 60 -1.21 12.74 8.31
CA TRP A 60 -0.27 13.87 8.23
C TRP A 60 1.08 13.62 8.93
N LYS A 61 1.26 12.45 9.56
CA LYS A 61 2.50 12.11 10.25
C LYS A 61 3.36 11.17 9.41
N SER A 62 4.66 11.35 9.51
CA SER A 62 5.66 10.49 8.87
C SER A 62 6.19 9.45 9.84
N SER A 63 6.19 8.19 9.41
CA SER A 63 6.87 7.10 10.10
C SER A 63 8.35 7.09 9.74
N THR A 64 9.21 7.29 10.75
CA THR A 64 10.66 7.20 10.53
C THR A 64 11.12 5.76 10.58
N VAL A 65 11.61 5.26 9.47
CA VAL A 65 12.02 3.86 9.31
C VAL A 65 13.47 3.79 8.85
N SER A 66 14.34 3.16 9.66
CA SER A 66 15.72 2.93 9.28
C SER A 66 15.82 1.86 8.18
N PRO A 67 16.89 1.85 7.34
CA PRO A 67 17.08 0.83 6.31
C PRO A 67 17.05 -0.59 6.85
N ARG A 68 17.63 -0.81 8.03
CA ARG A 68 17.66 -2.11 8.68
C ARG A 68 16.24 -2.56 9.09
N ASN A 69 15.51 -1.71 9.83
CA ASN A 69 14.14 -2.03 10.27
C ASN A 69 13.19 -2.21 9.09
N LYS A 70 13.42 -1.45 8.01
CA LYS A 70 12.66 -1.64 6.77
C LYS A 70 12.73 -3.08 6.29
N TRP A 71 13.92 -3.61 6.07
CA TRP A 71 14.11 -4.94 5.49
C TRP A 71 13.89 -6.08 6.47
N GLU A 72 14.37 -5.96 7.70
CA GLU A 72 14.32 -7.05 8.67
C GLU A 72 12.99 -7.14 9.42
N TYR A 73 12.17 -6.09 9.39
CA TYR A 73 10.93 -6.03 10.17
C TYR A 73 9.69 -5.68 9.35
N TYR A 74 9.66 -4.50 8.73
CA TYR A 74 8.43 -4.02 8.10
C TYR A 74 8.12 -4.69 6.77
N LEU A 75 9.11 -4.96 5.94
CA LEU A 75 8.93 -5.57 4.62
C LEU A 75 8.86 -7.08 4.67
N GLU A 76 9.50 -7.71 5.64
CA GLU A 76 9.65 -9.16 5.71
C GLU A 76 8.32 -9.94 5.67
N PRO A 77 7.26 -9.60 6.44
CA PRO A 77 6.00 -10.33 6.34
C PRO A 77 5.31 -10.15 4.98
N PHE A 78 5.44 -9.00 4.33
CA PHE A 78 4.92 -8.80 2.96
C PHE A 78 5.69 -9.63 1.95
N ARG A 79 7.04 -9.64 2.04
CA ARG A 79 7.89 -10.45 1.18
C ARG A 79 7.51 -11.93 1.25
N GLN A 80 7.41 -12.49 2.46
CA GLN A 80 7.04 -13.89 2.63
C GLN A 80 5.70 -14.21 1.97
N VAL A 81 4.68 -13.40 2.21
CA VAL A 81 3.34 -13.68 1.69
C VAL A 81 3.26 -13.52 0.17
N ILE A 82 3.99 -12.57 -0.40
CA ILE A 82 4.02 -12.37 -1.87
C ILE A 82 4.85 -13.47 -2.54
N GLU A 83 6.12 -13.65 -2.12
CA GLU A 83 7.05 -14.56 -2.80
C GLU A 83 6.81 -16.04 -2.48
N GLU A 84 6.40 -16.38 -1.24
CA GLU A 84 6.28 -17.77 -0.79
C GLU A 84 4.84 -18.29 -0.87
N HIS A 85 3.82 -17.41 -0.81
CA HIS A 85 2.40 -17.78 -0.77
C HIS A 85 1.57 -17.15 -1.90
N GLY A 86 2.18 -16.42 -2.83
CA GLY A 86 1.56 -15.95 -4.06
C GLY A 86 0.43 -14.94 -3.87
N ALA A 87 0.52 -14.03 -2.89
CA ALA A 87 -0.48 -12.97 -2.76
C ALA A 87 -0.50 -12.07 -4.00
N GLU A 88 -1.69 -11.79 -4.54
CA GLU A 88 -1.89 -11.09 -5.81
C GLU A 88 -2.07 -9.59 -5.68
N ALA A 89 -2.51 -9.11 -4.52
CA ALA A 89 -2.85 -7.70 -4.34
C ALA A 89 -2.34 -7.13 -3.00
N LEU A 90 -2.19 -5.81 -2.98
CA LEU A 90 -1.76 -5.08 -1.80
C LEU A 90 -2.40 -3.69 -1.75
N MET A 91 -2.66 -3.19 -0.54
CA MET A 91 -3.13 -1.85 -0.27
C MET A 91 -2.04 -1.01 0.41
N THR A 92 -1.82 0.21 -0.08
CA THR A 92 -0.89 1.15 0.55
C THR A 92 -1.41 1.69 1.88
N ALA A 93 -0.57 2.38 2.63
CA ALA A 93 -0.90 2.95 3.92
C ALA A 93 -1.05 4.46 3.86
N TYR A 94 -1.87 5.03 4.74
CA TYR A 94 -2.09 6.48 4.82
C TYR A 94 -0.85 7.29 5.24
N ASN A 95 -0.01 6.72 6.11
CA ASN A 95 1.11 7.46 6.66
C ASN A 95 2.19 7.74 5.62
N GLU A 96 2.91 8.83 5.83
CA GLU A 96 4.20 8.99 5.17
C GLU A 96 5.23 7.99 5.72
N ILE A 97 6.16 7.61 4.88
CA ILE A 97 7.33 6.82 5.21
C ILE A 97 8.55 7.65 4.86
N ASN A 98 9.28 8.09 5.88
CA ASN A 98 10.43 8.97 5.73
C ASN A 98 10.11 10.24 4.87
N GLY A 99 8.92 10.82 5.05
CA GLY A 99 8.47 12.04 4.38
C GLY A 99 7.80 11.82 3.02
N VAL A 100 7.54 10.58 2.61
CA VAL A 100 6.82 10.28 1.35
C VAL A 100 5.51 9.56 1.68
N PRO A 101 4.33 10.06 1.23
CA PRO A 101 3.05 9.39 1.40
C PRO A 101 3.07 7.97 0.86
N GLY A 102 2.43 7.03 1.58
CA GLY A 102 2.51 5.60 1.26
C GLY A 102 2.15 5.27 -0.18
N MET A 103 1.08 5.87 -0.72
CA MET A 103 0.67 5.68 -2.11
C MET A 103 1.62 6.29 -3.16
N LEU A 104 2.50 7.21 -2.76
CA LEU A 104 3.48 7.85 -3.64
C LEU A 104 4.89 7.26 -3.49
N ASN A 105 5.03 6.24 -2.62
CA ASN A 105 6.32 5.65 -2.33
C ASN A 105 6.82 4.81 -3.53
N PRO A 106 7.97 5.18 -4.14
CA PRO A 106 8.51 4.46 -5.30
C PRO A 106 8.92 3.00 -4.98
N GLU A 107 8.92 2.61 -3.72
CA GLU A 107 9.15 1.23 -3.31
C GLU A 107 8.00 0.30 -3.71
N VAL A 108 6.80 0.84 -3.94
CA VAL A 108 5.66 0.09 -4.48
C VAL A 108 6.03 -0.51 -5.85
N GLN A 109 6.46 0.32 -6.80
CA GLN A 109 6.88 -0.19 -8.09
C GLN A 109 8.14 -1.05 -7.96
N ARG A 110 9.19 -0.51 -7.35
CA ARG A 110 10.52 -1.11 -7.36
C ARG A 110 10.62 -2.41 -6.57
N ILE A 111 9.98 -2.48 -5.39
CA ILE A 111 10.09 -3.65 -4.51
C ILE A 111 8.94 -4.61 -4.73
N LEU A 112 7.69 -4.11 -4.65
CA LEU A 112 6.53 -5.01 -4.72
C LEU A 112 6.36 -5.60 -6.12
N LYS A 113 6.43 -4.77 -7.17
CA LYS A 113 6.20 -5.23 -8.54
C LYS A 113 7.46 -5.77 -9.20
N ASP A 114 8.54 -4.97 -9.25
CA ASP A 114 9.73 -5.35 -10.02
C ASP A 114 10.56 -6.46 -9.35
N GLN A 115 10.62 -6.51 -8.02
CA GLN A 115 11.42 -7.52 -7.31
C GLN A 115 10.58 -8.73 -6.86
N TRP A 116 9.39 -8.50 -6.29
CA TRP A 116 8.58 -9.58 -5.71
C TRP A 116 7.45 -10.06 -6.64
N GLY A 117 7.22 -9.39 -7.77
CA GLY A 117 6.27 -9.82 -8.78
C GLY A 117 4.79 -9.62 -8.42
N LEU A 118 4.48 -8.70 -7.51
CA LEU A 118 3.10 -8.39 -7.14
C LEU A 118 2.36 -7.78 -8.33
N HIS A 119 1.13 -8.23 -8.59
CA HIS A 119 0.39 -7.82 -9.78
C HIS A 119 -0.45 -6.57 -9.59
N HIS A 120 -1.09 -6.40 -8.42
CA HIS A 120 -2.06 -5.33 -8.22
C HIS A 120 -1.85 -4.54 -6.93
N VAL A 121 -1.84 -3.21 -7.03
CA VAL A 121 -1.75 -2.32 -5.88
C VAL A 121 -2.88 -1.30 -5.90
N VAL A 122 -3.64 -1.26 -4.81
CA VAL A 122 -4.69 -0.28 -4.56
C VAL A 122 -4.24 0.71 -3.49
N CYS A 123 -4.58 1.99 -3.61
CA CYS A 123 -4.40 2.92 -2.50
C CYS A 123 -5.52 2.76 -1.46
N ASP A 124 -5.27 3.14 -0.20
CA ASP A 124 -6.30 3.13 0.84
C ASP A 124 -7.38 4.19 0.58
N GLY A 125 -8.56 4.04 1.19
CA GLY A 125 -9.73 4.88 0.90
C GLY A 125 -9.53 6.36 1.23
N GLY A 126 -9.70 7.26 0.25
CA GLY A 126 -9.50 8.69 0.41
C GLY A 126 -8.03 9.16 0.31
N ASP A 127 -7.11 8.29 -0.06
CA ASP A 127 -5.67 8.56 -0.05
C ASP A 127 -5.24 9.63 -1.06
N VAL A 128 -5.95 9.73 -2.20
CA VAL A 128 -5.73 10.79 -3.20
C VAL A 128 -6.04 12.16 -2.61
N SER A 129 -7.19 12.30 -1.95
CA SER A 129 -7.57 13.54 -1.25
C SER A 129 -6.60 13.87 -0.12
N GLN A 130 -6.20 12.87 0.68
CA GLN A 130 -5.30 13.05 1.81
C GLN A 130 -3.92 13.57 1.41
N THR A 131 -3.42 13.15 0.25
CA THR A 131 -2.13 13.62 -0.27
C THR A 131 -2.11 15.13 -0.49
N VAL A 132 -3.23 15.73 -0.89
CA VAL A 132 -3.39 17.18 -1.09
C VAL A 132 -3.80 17.88 0.21
N ASP A 133 -4.87 17.41 0.84
CA ASP A 133 -5.57 18.13 1.91
C ASP A 133 -4.88 18.04 3.28
N PHE A 134 -4.16 16.94 3.52
CA PHE A 134 -3.57 16.65 4.83
C PHE A 134 -2.04 16.54 4.80
N HIS A 135 -1.49 15.78 3.86
CA HIS A 135 -0.03 15.71 3.69
C HIS A 135 0.54 16.96 3.06
N HIS A 136 -0.26 17.70 2.27
CA HIS A 136 0.20 18.86 1.49
C HIS A 136 1.43 18.55 0.62
N TYR A 137 1.49 17.30 0.13
CA TYR A 137 2.63 16.81 -0.65
C TYR A 137 2.57 17.29 -2.09
N TYR A 138 1.39 17.27 -2.71
CA TYR A 138 1.09 17.87 -4.00
C TYR A 138 0.07 19.00 -3.86
N ALA A 139 0.04 19.90 -4.84
CA ALA A 139 -0.90 21.01 -4.87
C ALA A 139 -2.25 20.62 -5.49
N THR A 140 -2.29 19.59 -6.33
CA THR A 140 -3.50 19.14 -7.05
C THR A 140 -3.70 17.63 -6.99
N HIS A 141 -4.96 17.21 -7.10
CA HIS A 141 -5.29 15.78 -7.22
C HIS A 141 -4.74 15.19 -8.54
N ALA A 142 -4.65 15.98 -9.61
CA ALA A 142 -4.04 15.55 -10.86
C ALA A 142 -2.56 15.17 -10.68
N ASP A 143 -1.79 15.96 -9.95
CA ASP A 143 -0.38 15.64 -9.64
C ASP A 143 -0.28 14.38 -8.75
N THR A 144 -1.24 14.18 -7.84
CA THR A 144 -1.32 12.96 -7.03
C THR A 144 -1.57 11.72 -7.88
N ILE A 145 -2.50 11.78 -8.84
CA ILE A 145 -2.75 10.68 -9.78
C ILE A 145 -1.48 10.35 -10.58
N VAL A 146 -0.82 11.36 -11.12
CA VAL A 146 0.45 11.18 -11.87
C VAL A 146 1.51 10.52 -11.00
N GLY A 147 1.70 11.02 -9.78
CA GLY A 147 2.66 10.47 -8.82
C GLY A 147 2.32 9.03 -8.41
N GLY A 148 1.04 8.74 -8.16
CA GLY A 148 0.57 7.40 -7.82
C GLY A 148 0.78 6.38 -8.95
N LEU A 149 0.45 6.74 -10.18
CA LEU A 149 0.73 5.91 -11.36
C LEU A 149 2.24 5.64 -11.51
N ALA A 150 3.07 6.68 -11.35
CA ALA A 150 4.52 6.53 -11.41
C ALA A 150 5.08 5.68 -10.26
N ALA A 151 4.43 5.70 -9.08
CA ALA A 151 4.78 4.86 -7.93
C ALA A 151 4.30 3.41 -8.07
N GLY A 152 3.40 3.09 -9.03
CA GLY A 152 2.91 1.75 -9.28
C GLY A 152 1.50 1.44 -8.74
N ILE A 153 0.70 2.45 -8.45
CA ILE A 153 -0.71 2.28 -8.07
C ILE A 153 -1.55 1.92 -9.29
N ASP A 154 -2.36 0.89 -9.19
CA ASP A 154 -3.25 0.41 -10.25
C ASP A 154 -4.70 0.83 -10.03
N CYS A 155 -5.10 1.06 -8.78
CA CYS A 155 -6.47 1.41 -8.43
C CYS A 155 -6.50 2.53 -7.39
N PHE A 156 -7.28 3.58 -7.67
CA PHE A 156 -7.46 4.72 -6.78
C PHE A 156 -8.82 4.66 -6.10
N THR A 157 -8.82 4.48 -4.78
CA THR A 157 -10.01 4.40 -3.93
C THR A 157 -10.30 5.73 -3.26
N ASP A 158 -11.03 6.59 -3.95
CA ASP A 158 -11.48 7.89 -3.44
C ASP A 158 -12.84 8.26 -4.08
N SER A 159 -13.30 9.49 -3.93
CA SER A 159 -14.46 9.98 -4.65
C SER A 159 -14.33 9.73 -6.16
N GLU A 160 -15.25 8.98 -6.75
CA GLU A 160 -15.22 8.65 -8.17
C GLU A 160 -15.16 9.91 -9.04
N GLU A 161 -15.97 10.90 -8.73
CA GLU A 161 -16.00 12.18 -9.46
C GLU A 161 -14.65 12.90 -9.39
N MET A 162 -14.05 12.96 -8.19
CA MET A 162 -12.76 13.63 -8.00
C MET A 162 -11.65 12.89 -8.75
N VAL A 163 -11.59 11.56 -8.67
CA VAL A 163 -10.58 10.75 -9.37
C VAL A 163 -10.71 10.92 -10.88
N TRP A 164 -11.93 10.83 -11.44
CA TRP A 164 -12.16 11.05 -12.86
C TRP A 164 -11.77 12.46 -13.34
N ASN A 165 -12.08 13.48 -12.55
CA ASN A 165 -11.69 14.86 -12.88
C ASN A 165 -10.17 15.03 -12.85
N ALA A 166 -9.50 14.46 -11.84
CA ALA A 166 -8.04 14.50 -11.72
C ALA A 166 -7.33 13.77 -12.86
N VAL A 167 -7.82 12.59 -13.27
CA VAL A 167 -7.29 11.86 -14.43
C VAL A 167 -7.47 12.66 -15.72
N ARG A 168 -8.66 13.26 -15.92
CA ARG A 168 -8.93 14.08 -17.11
C ARG A 168 -8.02 15.29 -17.18
N GLU A 169 -7.85 16.01 -16.07
CA GLU A 169 -6.92 17.14 -15.96
C GLU A 169 -5.48 16.71 -16.30
N ALA A 170 -5.03 15.60 -15.74
CA ALA A 170 -3.69 15.08 -16.01
C ALA A 170 -3.47 14.70 -17.49
N LEU A 171 -4.51 14.20 -18.17
CA LEU A 171 -4.47 13.91 -19.62
C LEU A 171 -4.47 15.20 -20.45
N GLU A 172 -5.33 16.19 -20.12
CA GLU A 172 -5.42 17.48 -20.81
C GLU A 172 -4.12 18.28 -20.69
N ASP A 173 -3.47 18.22 -19.53
CA ASP A 173 -2.17 18.83 -19.27
C ASP A 173 -0.99 18.06 -19.90
N GLY A 174 -1.25 16.88 -20.49
CA GLY A 174 -0.20 16.05 -21.07
C GLY A 174 0.76 15.43 -20.06
N LYS A 175 0.35 15.35 -18.78
CA LYS A 175 1.16 14.75 -17.70
C LYS A 175 1.14 13.22 -17.74
N ILE A 176 0.09 12.65 -18.31
CA ILE A 176 -0.05 11.21 -18.61
C ILE A 176 -0.58 11.04 -20.02
N THR A 177 -0.40 9.83 -20.57
CA THR A 177 -0.95 9.42 -21.87
C THR A 177 -1.97 8.29 -21.69
N PRO A 178 -2.93 8.13 -22.63
CA PRO A 178 -3.89 7.04 -22.61
C PRO A 178 -3.23 5.66 -22.63
#